data_fb682fefc0471fcf89fc97a4991e2f40
#
_entry.id   fb682fefc0471fcf89fc97a4991e2f40
#
_cell.length_a   1.000
_cell.length_b   1.000
_cell.length_c   1.000
_cell.angle_alpha   90.00
_cell.angle_beta   90.00
_cell.angle_gamma   90.00
#
_symmetry.space_group_name_H-M   'P 1'
#
loop_
_entity.id
_entity.type
_entity.pdbx_description
1 polymer ?
#
loop_
_entity_poly.entity_id
_entity_poly.type
_entity_poly.pdbx_seq_one_letter_code
_entity_poly.pdbx_strand_id
1 'polypeptide(L)'
;MQAMSTETFIGNMRGPVVRRMDADYDAVRSLYNGMIDKSPMMIARCTDVADVVASVNFARQNDLQVAIRGGGHNGPGLGSVDNGLMIDMSMMKGVRVNPTACTVRAGPGCTQGDVDHATHIYGLAVPAGIVSTTGIAGLTLGGGTGYLTRKHGLTTDNLLEADVVLADGRIVTANKSENADLYWGLRGGGGNFGIVTSFLFQAHPVNVVYAGPVFWDIEDARTIMQKYRDFLPGAPEELGAFVGLKTVPPMAPFPAEHQGKRACAVIACYNGPTGDGQAVMAKLLEKLPPPLFNWMGEMPYPALQSMFDPFFPKGLQWYWRGDFVNELPDEAIDAHIAQARNAPSALSLMHLYPIDGAVRRVGKSDTAWNTRNATWSMVIAGIDPNPQKAGEVTRWTKGYWEAVHPYSADGGYVNFMMDDGDDSRLKATYGDNYDRLVALKDKYDPTNFFRVNQNIRPLHS
;
A
#
# COMPACT_ATOMS: atom_id res chain seq x y z
N MET A 1 -23.02 19.01 -23.86
CA MET A 1 -22.10 20.14 -23.51
C MET A 1 -21.11 20.30 -24.66
N GLN A 2 -20.68 21.53 -24.99
CA GLN A 2 -19.64 21.74 -25.99
C GLN A 2 -18.30 21.25 -25.42
N ALA A 3 -17.49 20.53 -26.23
CA ALA A 3 -16.17 20.07 -25.83
C ALA A 3 -15.26 21.24 -25.46
N MET A 4 -14.53 21.15 -24.35
CA MET A 4 -13.54 22.16 -23.94
C MET A 4 -12.27 21.99 -24.77
N SER A 5 -11.74 23.08 -25.35
CA SER A 5 -10.46 22.99 -26.06
C SER A 5 -9.29 22.73 -25.09
N THR A 6 -8.24 22.12 -25.61
CA THR A 6 -7.01 21.86 -24.84
C THR A 6 -6.37 23.16 -24.35
N GLU A 7 -6.37 24.20 -25.16
CA GLU A 7 -5.82 25.53 -24.82
C GLU A 7 -6.61 26.16 -23.66
N THR A 8 -7.96 26.08 -23.71
CA THR A 8 -8.83 26.56 -22.62
C THR A 8 -8.56 25.78 -21.34
N PHE A 9 -8.41 24.46 -21.43
CA PHE A 9 -8.08 23.62 -20.27
C PHE A 9 -6.73 24.03 -19.65
N ILE A 10 -5.67 24.12 -20.48
CA ILE A 10 -4.34 24.53 -20.01
C ILE A 10 -4.38 25.92 -19.38
N GLY A 11 -5.13 26.87 -19.97
CA GLY A 11 -5.27 28.23 -19.45
C GLY A 11 -6.02 28.31 -18.10
N ASN A 12 -6.83 27.32 -17.77
CA ASN A 12 -7.57 27.23 -16.51
C ASN A 12 -6.78 26.51 -15.39
N MET A 13 -5.67 25.84 -15.73
CA MET A 13 -4.83 25.14 -14.77
C MET A 13 -3.81 26.08 -14.12
N ARG A 14 -3.64 25.96 -12.82
CA ARG A 14 -2.56 26.61 -12.08
C ARG A 14 -1.29 25.74 -12.12
N GLY A 15 -1.45 24.44 -12.02
CA GLY A 15 -0.37 23.48 -12.16
C GLY A 15 -0.01 23.23 -13.63
N PRO A 16 1.20 22.75 -13.93
CA PRO A 16 1.63 22.47 -15.30
C PRO A 16 0.85 21.30 -15.91
N VAL A 17 0.54 21.42 -17.21
CA VAL A 17 0.03 20.34 -18.04
C VAL A 17 1.15 19.86 -18.96
N VAL A 18 1.61 18.64 -18.77
CA VAL A 18 2.71 18.04 -19.54
C VAL A 18 2.15 17.23 -20.70
N ARG A 19 2.67 17.45 -21.91
CA ARG A 19 2.24 16.79 -23.16
C ARG A 19 3.37 15.92 -23.71
N ARG A 20 3.06 15.00 -24.63
CA ARG A 20 4.03 14.05 -25.22
C ARG A 20 5.29 14.69 -25.83
N MET A 21 5.19 15.92 -26.29
CA MET A 21 6.33 16.64 -26.91
C MET A 21 7.17 17.44 -25.91
N ASP A 22 6.76 17.49 -24.64
CA ASP A 22 7.48 18.25 -23.63
C ASP A 22 8.69 17.44 -23.13
N ALA A 23 9.80 18.11 -22.85
CA ALA A 23 11.09 17.46 -22.57
C ALA A 23 11.08 16.60 -21.30
N ASP A 24 10.20 16.91 -20.35
CA ASP A 24 10.07 16.18 -19.08
C ASP A 24 8.98 15.09 -19.11
N TYR A 25 8.32 14.89 -20.26
CA TYR A 25 7.19 13.94 -20.37
C TYR A 25 7.52 12.54 -19.88
N ASP A 26 8.62 11.94 -20.33
CA ASP A 26 8.99 10.58 -19.94
C ASP A 26 9.31 10.46 -18.45
N ALA A 27 9.94 11.46 -17.87
CA ALA A 27 10.21 11.49 -16.43
C ALA A 27 8.91 11.60 -15.61
N VAL A 28 7.96 12.43 -16.08
CA VAL A 28 6.72 12.70 -15.38
C VAL A 28 5.72 11.56 -15.53
N ARG A 29 5.59 10.90 -16.71
CA ARG A 29 4.66 9.78 -16.91
C ARG A 29 5.05 8.50 -16.20
N SER A 30 6.33 8.31 -15.88
CA SER A 30 6.84 7.08 -15.31
C SER A 30 6.27 6.80 -13.90
N LEU A 31 5.93 5.54 -13.65
CA LEU A 31 5.44 5.04 -12.35
C LEU A 31 6.55 4.36 -11.55
N TYR A 32 6.23 3.91 -10.33
CA TYR A 32 7.15 3.18 -9.46
C TYR A 32 7.60 1.85 -10.09
N ASN A 33 6.64 1.09 -10.64
CA ASN A 33 6.89 -0.17 -11.33
C ASN A 33 7.45 0.09 -12.74
N GLY A 34 8.71 -0.31 -12.98
CA GLY A 34 9.39 -0.16 -14.26
C GLY A 34 8.84 -1.03 -15.40
N MET A 35 7.96 -2.01 -15.11
CA MET A 35 7.25 -2.77 -16.14
C MET A 35 6.16 -1.95 -16.84
N ILE A 36 5.76 -0.81 -16.27
CA ILE A 36 4.64 -0.01 -16.75
C ILE A 36 5.15 1.09 -17.68
N ASP A 37 4.79 1.00 -18.95
CA ASP A 37 5.19 1.95 -20.00
C ASP A 37 3.96 2.54 -20.73
N LYS A 38 3.01 3.09 -19.94
CA LYS A 38 1.81 3.75 -20.46
C LYS A 38 2.12 5.18 -20.93
N SER A 39 1.45 5.61 -21.99
CA SER A 39 1.65 6.91 -22.64
C SER A 39 0.39 7.77 -22.62
N PRO A 40 0.12 8.52 -21.53
CA PRO A 40 -0.98 9.45 -21.44
C PRO A 40 -0.95 10.48 -22.59
N MET A 41 -2.12 10.93 -23.06
CA MET A 41 -2.19 12.03 -24.00
C MET A 41 -1.67 13.32 -23.36
N MET A 42 -2.05 13.54 -22.10
CA MET A 42 -1.62 14.66 -21.25
C MET A 42 -1.54 14.25 -19.78
N ILE A 43 -0.72 14.98 -19.03
CA ILE A 43 -0.57 14.84 -17.60
C ILE A 43 -0.89 16.19 -16.95
N ALA A 44 -2.02 16.25 -16.23
CA ALA A 44 -2.42 17.42 -15.44
C ALA A 44 -1.79 17.33 -14.05
N ARG A 45 -0.75 18.10 -13.76
CA ARG A 45 -0.07 18.12 -12.48
C ARG A 45 -0.76 19.12 -11.54
N CYS A 46 -1.76 18.65 -10.82
CA CYS A 46 -2.60 19.46 -9.97
C CYS A 46 -1.85 20.03 -8.77
N THR A 47 -2.05 21.32 -8.50
CA THR A 47 -1.50 22.03 -7.33
C THR A 47 -2.56 22.33 -6.28
N ASP A 48 -3.82 22.35 -6.67
CA ASP A 48 -4.97 22.61 -5.79
C ASP A 48 -6.25 21.91 -6.28
N VAL A 49 -7.34 22.09 -5.55
CA VAL A 49 -8.65 21.47 -5.85
C VAL A 49 -9.25 22.00 -7.15
N ALA A 50 -9.00 23.25 -7.50
CA ALA A 50 -9.53 23.84 -8.73
C ALA A 50 -8.92 23.17 -9.98
N ASP A 51 -7.63 22.82 -9.95
CA ASP A 51 -6.97 22.04 -11.00
C ASP A 51 -7.61 20.67 -11.17
N VAL A 52 -7.93 19.99 -10.05
CA VAL A 52 -8.60 18.68 -10.06
C VAL A 52 -9.98 18.79 -10.70
N VAL A 53 -10.78 19.78 -10.31
CA VAL A 53 -12.12 20.03 -10.89
C VAL A 53 -12.02 20.37 -12.37
N ALA A 54 -11.06 21.20 -12.78
CA ALA A 54 -10.81 21.52 -14.18
C ALA A 54 -10.47 20.26 -14.99
N SER A 55 -9.60 19.40 -14.44
CA SER A 55 -9.19 18.13 -15.06
C SER A 55 -10.34 17.14 -15.23
N VAL A 56 -11.18 16.97 -14.19
CA VAL A 56 -12.39 16.11 -14.24
C VAL A 56 -13.36 16.64 -15.32
N ASN A 57 -13.64 17.94 -15.31
CA ASN A 57 -14.56 18.56 -16.28
C ASN A 57 -14.03 18.46 -17.70
N PHE A 58 -12.74 18.72 -17.94
CA PHE A 58 -12.11 18.58 -19.25
C PHE A 58 -12.21 17.13 -19.75
N ALA A 59 -11.84 16.14 -18.93
CA ALA A 59 -11.90 14.75 -19.32
C ALA A 59 -13.34 14.29 -19.65
N ARG A 60 -14.31 14.68 -18.82
CA ARG A 60 -15.73 14.37 -19.04
C ARG A 60 -16.29 14.99 -20.31
N GLN A 61 -15.96 16.25 -20.60
CA GLN A 61 -16.45 16.95 -21.81
C GLN A 61 -15.83 16.42 -23.10
N ASN A 62 -14.67 15.78 -23.01
CA ASN A 62 -13.94 15.24 -24.16
C ASN A 62 -13.94 13.71 -24.22
N ASP A 63 -14.74 13.06 -23.37
CA ASP A 63 -14.84 11.58 -23.26
C ASP A 63 -13.47 10.89 -23.08
N LEU A 64 -12.59 11.50 -22.29
CA LEU A 64 -11.26 10.96 -22.03
C LEU A 64 -11.29 9.97 -20.86
N GLN A 65 -10.58 8.87 -21.04
CA GLN A 65 -10.28 7.98 -19.92
C GLN A 65 -9.32 8.69 -18.97
N VAL A 66 -9.54 8.53 -17.66
CA VAL A 66 -8.71 9.16 -16.64
C VAL A 66 -8.01 8.12 -15.76
N ALA A 67 -6.77 8.43 -15.39
CA ALA A 67 -6.06 7.73 -14.33
C ALA A 67 -5.62 8.75 -13.27
N ILE A 68 -5.72 8.39 -11.99
CA ILE A 68 -5.37 9.26 -10.87
C ILE A 68 -4.07 8.76 -10.24
N ARG A 69 -3.05 9.60 -10.19
CA ARG A 69 -1.77 9.29 -9.58
C ARG A 69 -1.57 10.05 -8.26
N GLY A 70 -1.47 9.33 -7.15
CA GLY A 70 -0.87 9.82 -5.90
C GLY A 70 0.64 9.56 -5.92
N GLY A 71 1.14 8.59 -5.13
CA GLY A 71 2.57 8.21 -5.12
C GLY A 71 3.02 7.30 -6.26
N GLY A 72 2.11 6.79 -7.10
CA GLY A 72 2.46 5.97 -8.26
C GLY A 72 2.94 4.54 -7.95
N HIS A 73 2.73 4.03 -6.75
CA HIS A 73 3.18 2.70 -6.29
C HIS A 73 2.30 1.52 -6.73
N ASN A 74 1.15 1.77 -7.36
CA ASN A 74 0.23 0.70 -7.78
C ASN A 74 0.91 -0.27 -8.76
N GLY A 75 0.92 -1.57 -8.43
CA GLY A 75 1.61 -2.61 -9.18
C GLY A 75 1.21 -2.73 -10.64
N PRO A 76 -0.10 -2.83 -10.96
CA PRO A 76 -0.58 -2.89 -12.34
C PRO A 76 -0.52 -1.55 -13.08
N GLY A 77 -0.03 -0.48 -12.44
CA GLY A 77 0.11 0.83 -13.10
C GLY A 77 -1.20 1.54 -13.38
N LEU A 78 -2.20 1.36 -12.50
CA LEU A 78 -3.51 2.02 -12.62
C LEU A 78 -3.46 3.53 -12.29
N GLY A 79 -2.30 4.04 -11.84
CA GLY A 79 -2.03 5.48 -11.75
C GLY A 79 -1.68 6.15 -13.08
N SER A 80 -1.71 5.43 -14.21
CA SER A 80 -1.49 5.94 -15.57
C SER A 80 -2.43 5.28 -16.58
N VAL A 81 -2.55 5.88 -17.76
CA VAL A 81 -3.48 5.46 -18.83
C VAL A 81 -2.87 5.77 -20.20
N ASP A 82 -3.12 4.92 -21.20
CA ASP A 82 -2.75 5.21 -22.57
C ASP A 82 -3.79 6.13 -23.25
N ASN A 83 -3.31 7.13 -23.97
CA ASN A 83 -4.13 8.05 -24.77
C ASN A 83 -5.22 8.83 -24.00
N GLY A 84 -5.22 8.75 -22.66
CA GLY A 84 -6.15 9.45 -21.78
C GLY A 84 -5.48 10.59 -21.01
N LEU A 85 -6.19 11.11 -19.99
CA LEU A 85 -5.68 12.14 -19.10
C LEU A 85 -5.18 11.50 -17.79
N MET A 86 -3.92 11.70 -17.47
CA MET A 86 -3.36 11.38 -16.16
C MET A 86 -3.51 12.60 -15.24
N ILE A 87 -4.30 12.47 -14.17
CA ILE A 87 -4.47 13.50 -13.14
C ILE A 87 -3.45 13.21 -12.05
N ASP A 88 -2.40 14.01 -12.01
CA ASP A 88 -1.25 13.84 -11.13
C ASP A 88 -1.39 14.73 -9.89
N MET A 89 -1.58 14.09 -8.73
CA MET A 89 -1.74 14.75 -7.45
C MET A 89 -0.41 14.99 -6.73
N SER A 90 0.74 14.62 -7.31
CA SER A 90 2.04 14.60 -6.63
C SER A 90 2.52 15.97 -6.14
N MET A 91 1.96 17.06 -6.65
CA MET A 91 2.27 18.42 -6.20
C MET A 91 1.39 18.91 -5.04
N MET A 92 0.33 18.19 -4.68
CA MET A 92 -0.55 18.53 -3.54
C MET A 92 -0.01 17.92 -2.24
N LYS A 93 1.09 18.45 -1.70
CA LYS A 93 1.89 17.88 -0.59
C LYS A 93 1.75 18.61 0.76
N GLY A 94 0.66 19.28 1.03
CA GLY A 94 0.46 19.94 2.33
C GLY A 94 0.26 18.93 3.46
N VAL A 95 1.00 19.08 4.57
CA VAL A 95 0.75 18.34 5.84
C VAL A 95 0.56 19.34 6.97
N ARG A 96 -0.55 19.21 7.72
CA ARG A 96 -0.84 20.01 8.90
C ARG A 96 -1.15 19.10 10.09
N VAL A 97 -0.33 19.20 11.14
CA VAL A 97 -0.50 18.45 12.39
C VAL A 97 -1.23 19.31 13.42
N ASN A 98 -2.20 18.72 14.10
CA ASN A 98 -2.79 19.25 15.32
C ASN A 98 -2.36 18.33 16.49
N PRO A 99 -1.33 18.68 17.26
CA PRO A 99 -0.82 17.81 18.31
C PRO A 99 -1.77 17.69 19.50
N THR A 100 -2.59 18.69 19.77
CA THR A 100 -3.58 18.65 20.86
C THR A 100 -4.71 17.68 20.57
N ALA A 101 -5.20 17.67 19.33
CA ALA A 101 -6.24 16.73 18.89
C ALA A 101 -5.68 15.39 18.40
N CYS A 102 -4.37 15.26 18.33
CA CYS A 102 -3.68 14.11 17.71
C CYS A 102 -4.23 13.82 16.31
N THR A 103 -4.38 14.85 15.46
CA THR A 103 -4.88 14.71 14.09
C THR A 103 -3.89 15.25 13.06
N VAL A 104 -3.94 14.68 11.87
CA VAL A 104 -3.06 15.07 10.75
C VAL A 104 -3.91 15.24 9.50
N ARG A 105 -3.86 16.43 8.90
CA ARG A 105 -4.42 16.67 7.57
C ARG A 105 -3.30 16.57 6.54
N ALA A 106 -3.46 15.70 5.56
CA ALA A 106 -2.46 15.45 4.51
C ALA A 106 -3.09 15.58 3.12
N GLY A 107 -2.34 16.18 2.20
CA GLY A 107 -2.69 16.24 0.79
C GLY A 107 -2.47 14.90 0.07
N PRO A 108 -3.18 14.65 -1.04
CA PRO A 108 -3.14 13.36 -1.76
C PRO A 108 -1.80 13.06 -2.45
N GLY A 109 -0.95 14.05 -2.65
CA GLY A 109 0.39 13.91 -3.20
C GLY A 109 1.46 13.55 -2.17
N CYS A 110 1.11 13.54 -0.88
CA CYS A 110 2.06 13.15 0.17
C CYS A 110 2.43 11.67 0.07
N THR A 111 3.69 11.38 0.35
CA THR A 111 4.17 10.04 0.67
C THR A 111 4.03 9.79 2.18
N GLN A 112 4.20 8.54 2.61
CA GLN A 112 4.28 8.20 4.03
C GLN A 112 5.43 8.98 4.71
N GLY A 113 6.60 9.06 4.06
CA GLY A 113 7.74 9.80 4.57
C GLY A 113 7.46 11.29 4.77
N ASP A 114 6.64 11.93 3.91
CA ASP A 114 6.21 13.32 4.10
C ASP A 114 5.37 13.46 5.39
N VAL A 115 4.48 12.51 5.64
CA VAL A 115 3.63 12.48 6.85
C VAL A 115 4.45 12.19 8.09
N ASP A 116 5.31 11.15 8.05
CA ASP A 116 6.18 10.76 9.17
C ASP A 116 7.12 11.90 9.59
N HIS A 117 7.73 12.58 8.60
CA HIS A 117 8.58 13.75 8.86
C HIS A 117 7.83 14.86 9.60
N ALA A 118 6.60 15.16 9.16
CA ALA A 118 5.81 16.23 9.75
C ALA A 118 5.26 15.88 11.14
N THR A 119 4.94 14.61 11.41
CA THR A 119 4.34 14.16 12.67
C THR A 119 5.36 13.86 13.76
N HIS A 120 6.54 13.39 13.39
CA HIS A 120 7.56 12.93 14.33
C HIS A 120 8.03 14.02 15.31
N ILE A 121 8.12 15.27 14.88
CA ILE A 121 8.50 16.41 15.75
C ILE A 121 7.53 16.58 16.93
N TYR A 122 6.29 16.06 16.79
CA TYR A 122 5.29 16.08 17.86
C TYR A 122 5.20 14.75 18.60
N GLY A 123 6.08 13.78 18.30
CA GLY A 123 6.02 12.43 18.86
C GLY A 123 4.80 11.65 18.40
N LEU A 124 4.29 11.94 17.21
CA LEU A 124 3.08 11.32 16.64
C LEU A 124 3.41 10.54 15.37
N ALA A 125 2.60 9.53 15.06
CA ALA A 125 2.60 8.85 13.76
C ALA A 125 1.17 8.46 13.34
N VAL A 126 0.98 8.31 12.03
CA VAL A 126 -0.22 7.72 11.42
C VAL A 126 0.14 6.30 10.99
N PRO A 127 -0.67 5.26 11.31
CA PRO A 127 -0.43 3.91 10.78
C PRO A 127 -0.35 3.93 9.26
N ALA A 128 0.69 3.34 8.70
CA ALA A 128 0.99 3.35 7.28
C ALA A 128 1.68 2.05 6.86
N GLY A 129 2.20 1.96 5.62
CA GLY A 129 2.97 0.81 5.13
C GLY A 129 4.40 0.75 5.68
N ILE A 130 5.28 0.06 4.98
CA ILE A 130 6.69 -0.18 5.41
C ILE A 130 7.74 0.45 4.48
N VAL A 131 7.32 1.18 3.45
CA VAL A 131 8.20 1.86 2.48
C VAL A 131 7.80 3.32 2.42
N SER A 132 8.69 4.22 2.84
CA SER A 132 8.35 5.64 3.06
C SER A 132 7.98 6.40 1.79
N THR A 133 8.40 5.92 0.62
CA THR A 133 8.08 6.50 -0.69
C THR A 133 6.66 6.21 -1.17
N THR A 134 5.93 5.32 -0.47
CA THR A 134 4.53 4.97 -0.82
C THR A 134 3.60 6.17 -0.65
N GLY A 135 2.76 6.44 -1.65
CA GLY A 135 1.78 7.51 -1.59
C GLY A 135 0.66 7.21 -0.60
N ILE A 136 0.39 8.18 0.29
CA ILE A 136 -0.61 8.03 1.36
C ILE A 136 -2.03 7.82 0.81
N ALA A 137 -2.37 8.42 -0.33
CA ALA A 137 -3.71 8.36 -0.90
C ALA A 137 -4.11 6.94 -1.31
N GLY A 138 -3.36 6.34 -2.25
CA GLY A 138 -3.66 4.98 -2.72
C GLY A 138 -3.56 3.94 -1.60
N LEU A 139 -2.57 4.09 -0.71
CA LEU A 139 -2.42 3.24 0.46
C LEU A 139 -3.69 3.26 1.33
N THR A 140 -4.16 4.44 1.72
CA THR A 140 -5.33 4.64 2.59
C THR A 140 -6.61 4.11 1.96
N LEU A 141 -6.87 4.48 0.70
CA LEU A 141 -8.10 4.11 0.01
C LEU A 141 -8.24 2.59 -0.17
N GLY A 142 -7.13 1.86 -0.27
CA GLY A 142 -7.13 0.40 -0.33
C GLY A 142 -7.01 -0.30 1.03
N GLY A 143 -6.73 0.43 2.12
CA GLY A 143 -6.58 -0.15 3.47
C GLY A 143 -5.36 0.38 4.22
N GLY A 144 -4.16 -0.03 3.86
CA GLY A 144 -2.89 0.35 4.48
C GLY A 144 -2.50 -0.51 5.68
N THR A 145 -1.50 -1.38 5.50
CA THR A 145 -0.96 -2.25 6.56
C THR A 145 0.55 -2.06 6.72
N GLY A 146 1.03 -2.10 7.96
CA GLY A 146 2.45 -1.95 8.28
C GLY A 146 2.75 -2.18 9.76
N TYR A 147 3.79 -1.53 10.27
CA TYR A 147 4.33 -1.78 11.61
C TYR A 147 3.36 -1.49 12.77
N LEU A 148 2.48 -0.51 12.61
CA LEU A 148 1.57 -0.04 13.66
C LEU A 148 0.18 -0.70 13.60
N THR A 149 -0.05 -1.58 12.62
CA THR A 149 -1.38 -2.14 12.30
C THR A 149 -1.99 -2.92 13.46
N ARG A 150 -1.21 -3.75 14.17
CA ARG A 150 -1.73 -4.57 15.26
C ARG A 150 -2.31 -3.73 16.40
N LYS A 151 -1.66 -2.62 16.75
CA LYS A 151 -2.07 -1.74 17.85
C LYS A 151 -3.12 -0.71 17.45
N HIS A 152 -3.00 -0.15 16.23
CA HIS A 152 -3.76 1.02 15.82
C HIS A 152 -4.68 0.80 14.62
N GLY A 153 -4.76 -0.41 14.09
CA GLY A 153 -5.57 -0.73 12.90
C GLY A 153 -4.89 -0.36 11.58
N LEU A 154 -5.63 -0.51 10.51
CA LEU A 154 -5.21 -0.13 9.16
C LEU A 154 -5.12 1.40 9.05
N THR A 155 -4.40 1.91 8.05
CA THR A 155 -4.38 3.36 7.76
C THR A 155 -5.79 3.90 7.55
N THR A 156 -6.62 3.15 6.82
CA THR A 156 -8.02 3.51 6.54
C THR A 156 -8.91 3.52 7.80
N ASP A 157 -8.57 2.74 8.83
CA ASP A 157 -9.30 2.75 10.11
C ASP A 157 -9.05 4.05 10.89
N ASN A 158 -7.95 4.72 10.59
CA ASN A 158 -7.55 6.00 11.16
C ASN A 158 -7.96 7.22 10.32
N LEU A 159 -8.63 7.00 9.17
CA LEU A 159 -9.22 8.08 8.39
C LEU A 159 -10.44 8.64 9.15
N LEU A 160 -10.47 9.95 9.38
CA LEU A 160 -11.55 10.66 10.06
C LEU A 160 -12.44 11.40 9.06
N GLU A 161 -11.85 11.97 8.00
CA GLU A 161 -12.52 12.79 7.00
C GLU A 161 -11.74 12.82 5.69
N ALA A 162 -12.43 12.98 4.58
CA ALA A 162 -11.84 13.21 3.26
C ALA A 162 -12.65 14.25 2.48
N ASP A 163 -11.95 15.15 1.76
CA ASP A 163 -12.56 16.00 0.75
C ASP A 163 -12.39 15.36 -0.63
N VAL A 164 -13.45 15.31 -1.41
CA VAL A 164 -13.54 14.49 -2.64
C VAL A 164 -14.11 15.30 -3.79
N VAL A 165 -13.44 15.26 -4.95
CA VAL A 165 -14.00 15.70 -6.23
C VAL A 165 -14.67 14.52 -6.90
N LEU A 166 -15.98 14.61 -7.13
CA LEU A 166 -16.81 13.58 -7.75
C LEU A 166 -16.69 13.58 -9.28
N ALA A 167 -17.25 12.54 -9.92
CA ALA A 167 -17.25 12.39 -11.39
C ALA A 167 -17.97 13.53 -12.13
N ASP A 168 -18.90 14.22 -11.48
CA ASP A 168 -19.60 15.39 -12.02
C ASP A 168 -18.87 16.73 -11.76
N GLY A 169 -17.73 16.70 -11.06
CA GLY A 169 -16.92 17.87 -10.71
C GLY A 169 -17.34 18.57 -9.42
N ARG A 170 -18.38 18.11 -8.71
CA ARG A 170 -18.75 18.62 -7.38
C ARG A 170 -17.70 18.25 -6.35
N ILE A 171 -17.50 19.12 -5.36
CA ILE A 171 -16.66 18.89 -4.20
C ILE A 171 -17.57 18.54 -3.03
N VAL A 172 -17.25 17.46 -2.32
CA VAL A 172 -17.97 17.01 -1.14
C VAL A 172 -17.00 16.64 -0.03
N THR A 173 -17.41 16.80 1.21
CA THR A 173 -16.71 16.28 2.39
C THR A 173 -17.37 14.96 2.80
N ALA A 174 -16.57 13.95 3.13
CA ALA A 174 -17.02 12.64 3.57
C ALA A 174 -16.43 12.31 4.95
N ASN A 175 -17.29 12.14 5.95
CA ASN A 175 -16.95 11.78 7.32
C ASN A 175 -18.12 11.01 7.97
N LYS A 176 -18.05 10.72 9.27
CA LYS A 176 -19.10 9.96 9.97
C LYS A 176 -20.48 10.57 9.93
N SER A 177 -20.61 11.91 9.78
CA SER A 177 -21.86 12.66 9.81
C SER A 177 -22.26 13.25 8.45
N GLU A 178 -21.33 13.40 7.52
CA GLU A 178 -21.56 13.98 6.20
C GLU A 178 -21.10 13.00 5.12
N ASN A 179 -21.98 12.69 4.14
CA ASN A 179 -21.74 11.69 3.12
C ASN A 179 -21.16 10.39 3.71
N ALA A 180 -21.79 9.90 4.79
CA ALA A 180 -21.29 8.77 5.59
C ALA A 180 -21.17 7.46 4.79
N ASP A 181 -21.97 7.30 3.75
CA ASP A 181 -21.88 6.17 2.81
C ASP A 181 -20.63 6.27 1.92
N LEU A 182 -20.30 7.45 1.41
CA LEU A 182 -19.06 7.71 0.68
C LEU A 182 -17.86 7.49 1.60
N TYR A 183 -17.90 8.04 2.83
CA TYR A 183 -16.86 7.82 3.84
C TYR A 183 -16.61 6.34 4.11
N TRP A 184 -17.70 5.54 4.19
CA TRP A 184 -17.59 4.09 4.31
C TRP A 184 -16.86 3.48 3.09
N GLY A 185 -17.23 3.87 1.88
CA GLY A 185 -16.65 3.37 0.63
C GLY A 185 -15.17 3.71 0.45
N LEU A 186 -14.75 4.93 0.84
CA LEU A 186 -13.37 5.37 0.78
C LEU A 186 -12.45 4.59 1.74
N ARG A 187 -13.01 3.91 2.73
CA ARG A 187 -12.28 3.13 3.70
C ARG A 187 -12.09 1.67 3.27
N GLY A 188 -11.36 1.47 2.17
CA GLY A 188 -10.99 0.18 1.60
C GLY A 188 -11.50 -0.09 0.19
N GLY A 189 -12.48 0.70 -0.32
CA GLY A 189 -13.06 0.52 -1.66
C GLY A 189 -12.23 1.09 -2.81
N GLY A 190 -11.03 1.61 -2.53
CA GLY A 190 -10.14 2.16 -3.55
C GLY A 190 -10.59 3.49 -4.15
N GLY A 191 -10.07 3.81 -5.32
CA GLY A 191 -10.33 5.08 -6.04
C GLY A 191 -11.57 5.05 -6.93
N ASN A 192 -12.64 4.33 -6.56
CA ASN A 192 -13.80 4.10 -7.41
C ASN A 192 -14.83 5.23 -7.42
N PHE A 193 -14.84 6.11 -6.42
CA PHE A 193 -15.97 7.00 -6.14
C PHE A 193 -15.66 8.48 -6.33
N GLY A 194 -14.41 8.84 -6.54
CA GLY A 194 -13.95 10.22 -6.68
C GLY A 194 -12.46 10.37 -6.44
N ILE A 195 -11.96 11.59 -6.64
CA ILE A 195 -10.57 11.98 -6.38
C ILE A 195 -10.51 12.65 -5.01
N VAL A 196 -9.84 12.01 -4.05
CA VAL A 196 -9.63 12.61 -2.73
C VAL A 196 -8.57 13.69 -2.82
N THR A 197 -8.90 14.89 -2.34
CA THR A 197 -8.03 16.08 -2.35
C THR A 197 -7.48 16.45 -0.98
N SER A 198 -8.02 15.86 0.09
CA SER A 198 -7.56 16.07 1.46
C SER A 198 -7.95 14.86 2.30
N PHE A 199 -7.05 14.41 3.17
CA PHE A 199 -7.27 13.35 4.16
C PHE A 199 -7.06 13.92 5.55
N LEU A 200 -7.97 13.67 6.50
CA LEU A 200 -7.78 13.91 7.92
C LEU A 200 -7.65 12.58 8.65
N PHE A 201 -6.52 12.37 9.31
CA PHE A 201 -6.22 11.14 10.04
C PHE A 201 -6.20 11.36 11.55
N GLN A 202 -6.58 10.33 12.31
CA GLN A 202 -6.16 10.13 13.68
C GLN A 202 -4.68 9.74 13.70
N ALA A 203 -3.88 10.46 14.46
CA ALA A 203 -2.50 10.10 14.76
C ALA A 203 -2.40 9.54 16.18
N HIS A 204 -1.31 8.82 16.44
CA HIS A 204 -1.07 8.15 17.71
C HIS A 204 0.31 8.53 18.28
N PRO A 205 0.49 8.52 19.62
CA PRO A 205 1.80 8.73 20.24
C PRO A 205 2.77 7.60 19.83
N VAL A 206 3.71 7.92 18.94
CA VAL A 206 4.80 7.04 18.50
C VAL A 206 6.01 7.94 18.18
N ASN A 207 7.12 7.72 18.87
CA ASN A 207 8.34 8.52 18.70
C ASN A 207 9.55 7.61 18.46
N VAL A 208 10.14 7.09 19.54
CA VAL A 208 11.19 6.08 19.51
C VAL A 208 10.55 4.72 19.64
N VAL A 209 11.00 3.77 18.83
CA VAL A 209 10.54 2.38 18.83
C VAL A 209 11.71 1.44 19.05
N TYR A 210 11.47 0.27 19.64
CA TYR A 210 12.43 -0.83 19.62
C TYR A 210 12.18 -1.67 18.39
N ALA A 211 13.05 -1.57 17.38
CA ALA A 211 12.75 -2.10 16.06
C ALA A 211 14.00 -2.54 15.31
N GLY A 212 13.79 -3.30 14.25
CA GLY A 212 14.83 -3.72 13.32
C GLY A 212 14.62 -5.12 12.77
N PRO A 213 15.45 -5.54 11.82
CA PRO A 213 15.44 -6.88 11.27
C PRO A 213 16.36 -7.83 12.05
N VAL A 214 15.92 -9.07 12.15
CA VAL A 214 16.75 -10.22 12.56
C VAL A 214 16.72 -11.23 11.41
N PHE A 215 17.88 -11.73 11.01
CA PHE A 215 18.02 -12.64 9.87
C PHE A 215 18.61 -13.99 10.27
N TRP A 216 18.07 -15.05 9.71
CA TRP A 216 18.55 -16.42 9.83
C TRP A 216 18.78 -17.04 8.47
N ASP A 217 19.62 -18.08 8.41
CA ASP A 217 19.75 -18.88 7.20
C ASP A 217 18.40 -19.48 6.80
N ILE A 218 18.17 -19.66 5.51
CA ILE A 218 16.95 -20.28 4.98
C ILE A 218 16.76 -21.73 5.50
N GLU A 219 17.86 -22.40 5.90
CA GLU A 219 17.80 -23.74 6.47
C GLU A 219 17.06 -23.78 7.82
N ASP A 220 17.09 -22.69 8.56
CA ASP A 220 16.37 -22.52 9.82
C ASP A 220 14.92 -22.02 9.64
N ALA A 221 14.52 -21.66 8.43
CA ALA A 221 13.26 -20.97 8.15
C ALA A 221 12.03 -21.71 8.71
N ARG A 222 12.01 -23.05 8.64
CA ARG A 222 10.90 -23.85 9.18
C ARG A 222 10.71 -23.60 10.68
N THR A 223 11.78 -23.70 11.43
CA THR A 223 11.77 -23.44 12.89
C THR A 223 11.36 -21.99 13.19
N ILE A 224 11.92 -21.02 12.44
CA ILE A 224 11.62 -19.60 12.65
C ILE A 224 10.13 -19.34 12.41
N MET A 225 9.58 -19.78 11.28
CA MET A 225 8.18 -19.53 10.93
C MET A 225 7.20 -20.22 11.88
N GLN A 226 7.49 -21.46 12.32
CA GLN A 226 6.70 -22.15 13.33
C GLN A 226 6.70 -21.39 14.66
N LYS A 227 7.86 -21.00 15.17
CA LYS A 227 7.97 -20.27 16.43
C LYS A 227 7.36 -18.87 16.37
N TYR A 228 7.52 -18.17 15.24
CA TYR A 228 6.86 -16.89 14.99
C TYR A 228 5.34 -17.03 14.98
N ARG A 229 4.80 -18.01 14.24
CA ARG A 229 3.36 -18.33 14.19
C ARG A 229 2.78 -18.58 15.57
N ASP A 230 3.48 -19.39 16.37
CA ASP A 230 3.02 -19.79 17.71
C ASP A 230 3.16 -18.64 18.74
N PHE A 231 4.12 -17.74 18.53
CA PHE A 231 4.42 -16.63 19.43
C PHE A 231 3.49 -15.43 19.24
N LEU A 232 3.22 -15.05 17.99
CA LEU A 232 2.57 -13.78 17.64
C LEU A 232 1.18 -13.60 18.28
N PRO A 233 0.28 -14.60 18.31
CA PRO A 233 -1.05 -14.43 18.89
C PRO A 233 -1.05 -14.08 20.38
N GLY A 234 -0.03 -14.51 21.12
CA GLY A 234 0.16 -14.20 22.54
C GLY A 234 1.02 -12.98 22.84
N ALA A 235 1.58 -12.35 21.80
CA ALA A 235 2.41 -11.17 21.95
C ALA A 235 1.55 -9.90 22.14
N PRO A 236 2.07 -8.88 22.90
CA PRO A 236 1.39 -7.59 23.02
C PRO A 236 1.09 -6.97 21.65
N GLU A 237 -0.02 -6.25 21.52
CA GLU A 237 -0.39 -5.57 20.25
C GLU A 237 0.60 -4.46 19.85
N GLU A 238 1.39 -3.96 20.80
CA GLU A 238 2.51 -3.06 20.56
C GLU A 238 3.57 -3.65 19.63
N LEU A 239 3.66 -4.98 19.53
CA LEU A 239 4.57 -5.66 18.64
C LEU A 239 3.95 -5.83 17.27
N GLY A 240 4.32 -4.98 16.31
CA GLY A 240 4.13 -5.22 14.89
C GLY A 240 5.38 -5.93 14.34
N ALA A 241 5.27 -7.23 14.10
CA ALA A 241 6.39 -8.02 13.57
C ALA A 241 5.90 -8.85 12.38
N PHE A 242 6.60 -8.79 11.25
CA PHE A 242 6.29 -9.62 10.10
C PHE A 242 7.47 -10.54 9.75
N VAL A 243 7.15 -11.72 9.26
CA VAL A 243 8.15 -12.66 8.77
C VAL A 243 8.29 -12.51 7.25
N GLY A 244 9.53 -12.62 6.77
CA GLY A 244 9.82 -12.58 5.35
C GLY A 244 10.83 -13.63 4.92
N LEU A 245 10.62 -14.20 3.73
CA LEU A 245 11.60 -15.02 3.04
C LEU A 245 12.21 -14.21 1.91
N LYS A 246 13.52 -14.02 1.96
CA LYS A 246 14.24 -13.11 1.06
C LYS A 246 15.72 -13.49 0.94
N THR A 247 16.46 -12.73 0.16
CA THR A 247 17.92 -12.81 0.12
C THR A 247 18.52 -11.68 0.95
N VAL A 248 19.61 -11.94 1.66
CA VAL A 248 20.43 -10.89 2.28
C VAL A 248 21.00 -10.01 1.16
N PRO A 249 20.71 -8.70 1.13
CA PRO A 249 21.19 -7.82 0.06
C PRO A 249 22.71 -7.91 -0.12
N PRO A 250 23.22 -8.01 -1.37
CA PRO A 250 24.64 -8.16 -1.65
C PRO A 250 25.39 -6.81 -1.62
N MET A 251 25.19 -6.03 -0.54
CA MET A 251 25.74 -4.68 -0.40
C MET A 251 25.84 -4.28 1.07
N ALA A 252 26.68 -3.27 1.38
CA ALA A 252 26.69 -2.63 2.69
C ALA A 252 25.29 -2.09 3.07
N PRO A 253 24.91 -2.10 4.35
CA PRO A 253 25.72 -2.45 5.54
C PRO A 253 25.72 -3.95 5.90
N PHE A 254 25.15 -4.83 5.07
CA PHE A 254 25.06 -6.27 5.38
C PHE A 254 26.45 -6.91 5.47
N PRO A 255 26.68 -7.83 6.45
CA PRO A 255 27.98 -8.50 6.59
C PRO A 255 28.35 -9.27 5.32
N ALA A 256 29.59 -9.08 4.84
CA ALA A 256 30.02 -9.62 3.55
C ALA A 256 29.88 -11.16 3.46
N GLU A 257 30.11 -11.87 4.56
CA GLU A 257 29.99 -13.34 4.66
C GLU A 257 28.55 -13.84 4.55
N HIS A 258 27.56 -12.94 4.68
CA HIS A 258 26.12 -13.29 4.58
C HIS A 258 25.46 -12.75 3.31
N GLN A 259 26.12 -11.86 2.57
CA GLN A 259 25.56 -11.29 1.35
C GLN A 259 25.21 -12.36 0.33
N GLY A 260 24.04 -12.21 -0.31
CA GLY A 260 23.55 -13.15 -1.32
C GLY A 260 22.98 -14.47 -0.77
N LYS A 261 23.06 -14.74 0.54
CA LYS A 261 22.44 -15.93 1.14
C LYS A 261 20.93 -15.80 1.16
N ARG A 262 20.24 -16.91 0.90
CA ARG A 262 18.80 -17.01 1.16
C ARG A 262 18.55 -17.00 2.66
N ALA A 263 17.54 -16.26 3.10
CA ALA A 263 17.30 -16.02 4.51
C ALA A 263 15.81 -15.97 4.84
N CYS A 264 15.52 -16.37 6.06
CA CYS A 264 14.30 -16.03 6.76
C CYS A 264 14.58 -14.83 7.67
N ALA A 265 13.70 -13.83 7.66
CA ALA A 265 13.86 -12.64 8.49
C ALA A 265 12.58 -12.37 9.29
N VAL A 266 12.73 -11.89 10.50
CA VAL A 266 11.66 -11.24 11.27
C VAL A 266 12.02 -9.76 11.37
N ILE A 267 11.14 -8.92 10.86
CA ILE A 267 11.26 -7.47 10.94
C ILE A 267 10.23 -6.99 11.96
N ALA A 268 10.71 -6.50 13.09
CA ALA A 268 9.86 -6.16 14.22
C ALA A 268 9.90 -4.66 14.53
N CYS A 269 8.77 -4.18 15.06
CA CYS A 269 8.61 -2.84 15.62
C CYS A 269 7.76 -2.96 16.89
N TYR A 270 8.32 -2.62 18.01
CA TYR A 270 7.58 -2.47 19.26
C TYR A 270 7.32 -0.99 19.52
N ASN A 271 6.06 -0.59 19.45
CA ASN A 271 5.61 0.79 19.61
C ASN A 271 5.02 1.06 21.02
N GLY A 272 5.76 0.69 22.04
CA GLY A 272 5.56 0.92 23.46
C GLY A 272 6.90 1.31 24.10
N PRO A 273 7.02 1.23 25.46
CA PRO A 273 8.31 1.46 26.12
C PRO A 273 9.38 0.50 25.58
N THR A 274 10.54 1.05 25.19
CA THR A 274 11.56 0.29 24.46
C THR A 274 12.15 -0.88 25.25
N GLY A 275 12.25 -0.74 26.59
CA GLY A 275 12.68 -1.84 27.48
C GLY A 275 11.70 -3.03 27.45
N ASP A 276 10.38 -2.78 27.37
CA ASP A 276 9.39 -3.84 27.23
C ASP A 276 9.53 -4.53 25.87
N GLY A 277 9.81 -3.76 24.80
CA GLY A 277 10.04 -4.28 23.48
C GLY A 277 11.23 -5.23 23.40
N GLN A 278 12.33 -4.87 24.07
CA GLN A 278 13.49 -5.73 24.21
C GLN A 278 13.14 -7.04 24.93
N ALA A 279 12.40 -6.96 26.04
CA ALA A 279 11.98 -8.14 26.80
C ALA A 279 11.01 -9.04 26.00
N VAL A 280 10.10 -8.45 25.23
CA VAL A 280 9.16 -9.21 24.38
C VAL A 280 9.92 -9.94 23.27
N MET A 281 10.84 -9.27 22.59
CA MET A 281 11.64 -9.90 21.53
C MET A 281 12.60 -10.96 22.07
N ALA A 282 13.18 -10.78 23.23
CA ALA A 282 14.02 -11.79 23.89
C ALA A 282 13.30 -13.13 24.05
N LYS A 283 12.01 -13.10 24.45
CA LYS A 283 11.18 -14.34 24.61
C LYS A 283 11.00 -15.11 23.30
N LEU A 284 10.98 -14.42 22.14
CA LEU A 284 10.98 -15.08 20.83
C LEU A 284 12.38 -15.61 20.50
N LEU A 285 13.39 -14.77 20.64
CA LEU A 285 14.78 -15.08 20.20
C LEU A 285 15.38 -16.23 21.00
N GLU A 286 15.08 -16.37 22.29
CA GLU A 286 15.53 -17.49 23.15
C GLU A 286 15.06 -18.86 22.64
N LYS A 287 13.99 -18.91 21.84
CA LYS A 287 13.42 -20.15 21.28
C LYS A 287 13.93 -20.46 19.87
N LEU A 288 14.78 -19.60 19.34
CA LEU A 288 15.26 -19.65 17.95
C LEU A 288 16.75 -19.96 17.87
N PRO A 289 17.23 -20.54 16.77
CA PRO A 289 18.66 -20.71 16.54
C PRO A 289 19.38 -19.36 16.51
N PRO A 290 20.72 -19.34 16.66
CA PRO A 290 21.50 -18.12 16.54
C PRO A 290 21.27 -17.45 15.18
N PRO A 291 20.97 -16.14 15.12
CA PRO A 291 20.76 -15.43 13.88
C PRO A 291 22.08 -15.20 13.12
N LEU A 292 22.00 -15.03 11.80
CA LEU A 292 23.11 -14.51 10.99
C LEU A 292 23.55 -13.13 11.48
N PHE A 293 22.56 -12.27 11.77
CA PHE A 293 22.73 -10.98 12.43
C PHE A 293 21.40 -10.50 13.02
N ASN A 294 21.51 -9.66 14.03
CA ASN A 294 20.40 -9.03 14.74
C ASN A 294 20.65 -7.52 14.85
N TRP A 295 19.78 -6.73 14.21
CA TRP A 295 19.86 -5.27 14.21
C TRP A 295 18.70 -4.62 14.96
N MET A 296 18.11 -5.35 15.90
CA MET A 296 17.10 -4.79 16.79
C MET A 296 17.74 -3.75 17.71
N GLY A 297 17.10 -2.60 17.83
CA GLY A 297 17.55 -1.52 18.69
C GLY A 297 16.53 -0.38 18.78
N GLU A 298 16.86 0.60 19.60
CA GLU A 298 16.08 1.84 19.68
C GLU A 298 16.35 2.72 18.46
N MET A 299 15.29 3.19 17.84
CA MET A 299 15.41 4.13 16.73
C MET A 299 14.17 5.03 16.61
N PRO A 300 14.30 6.24 16.01
CA PRO A 300 13.15 7.04 15.63
C PRO A 300 12.24 6.26 14.65
N TYR A 301 10.93 6.36 14.82
CA TYR A 301 9.98 5.65 13.93
C TYR A 301 10.18 5.97 12.44
N PRO A 302 10.44 7.24 12.00
CA PRO A 302 10.73 7.51 10.60
C PRO A 302 11.98 6.82 10.05
N ALA A 303 12.97 6.53 10.90
CA ALA A 303 14.16 5.78 10.48
C ALA A 303 13.81 4.32 10.14
N LEU A 304 12.92 3.69 10.91
CA LEU A 304 12.39 2.38 10.58
C LEU A 304 11.60 2.41 9.25
N GLN A 305 10.72 3.40 9.08
CA GLN A 305 9.86 3.55 7.90
C GLN A 305 10.66 3.72 6.59
N SER A 306 11.82 4.36 6.64
CA SER A 306 12.70 4.58 5.48
C SER A 306 13.83 3.54 5.34
N MET A 307 13.93 2.59 6.26
CA MET A 307 15.04 1.63 6.31
C MET A 307 15.20 0.83 5.01
N PHE A 308 14.10 0.52 4.34
CA PHE A 308 14.10 -0.31 3.13
C PHE A 308 14.07 0.49 1.83
N ASP A 309 13.92 1.81 1.86
CA ASP A 309 13.84 2.65 0.66
C ASP A 309 15.04 2.47 -0.29
N PRO A 310 16.30 2.39 0.19
CA PRO A 310 17.46 2.23 -0.69
C PRO A 310 17.45 0.92 -1.50
N PHE A 311 16.72 -0.10 -1.05
CA PHE A 311 16.64 -1.41 -1.73
C PHE A 311 15.52 -1.48 -2.76
N PHE A 312 14.58 -0.53 -2.71
CA PHE A 312 13.40 -0.53 -3.55
C PHE A 312 13.20 0.81 -4.27
N PRO A 313 14.20 1.27 -5.07
CA PRO A 313 14.06 2.50 -5.85
C PRO A 313 12.99 2.34 -6.94
N LYS A 314 12.47 3.48 -7.40
CA LYS A 314 11.59 3.56 -8.58
C LYS A 314 12.29 2.99 -9.81
N GLY A 315 11.54 2.30 -10.66
CA GLY A 315 12.03 1.78 -11.95
C GLY A 315 12.42 0.30 -11.95
N LEU A 316 12.39 -0.37 -10.80
CA LEU A 316 12.54 -1.82 -10.76
C LEU A 316 11.36 -2.50 -11.46
N GLN A 317 11.60 -3.70 -11.98
CA GLN A 317 10.56 -4.57 -12.52
C GLN A 317 9.84 -5.22 -11.35
N TRP A 318 8.54 -5.01 -11.22
CA TRP A 318 7.73 -5.51 -10.12
C TRP A 318 6.55 -6.33 -10.63
N TYR A 319 6.41 -7.53 -10.11
CA TYR A 319 5.19 -8.28 -10.20
C TYR A 319 4.89 -8.88 -8.82
N TRP A 320 3.69 -8.65 -8.29
CA TRP A 320 3.32 -9.18 -6.99
C TRP A 320 1.95 -9.84 -6.97
N ARG A 321 1.76 -10.74 -6.04
CA ARG A 321 0.47 -11.32 -5.67
C ARG A 321 0.36 -11.42 -4.17
N GLY A 322 -0.84 -11.20 -3.64
CA GLY A 322 -1.12 -11.29 -2.22
C GLY A 322 -2.42 -12.03 -1.96
N ASP A 323 -2.49 -12.68 -0.82
CA ASP A 323 -3.67 -13.32 -0.27
C ASP A 323 -3.82 -12.97 1.21
N PHE A 324 -4.99 -13.24 1.77
CA PHE A 324 -5.17 -13.26 3.21
C PHE A 324 -4.93 -14.67 3.74
N VAL A 325 -4.30 -14.77 4.93
CA VAL A 325 -3.93 -16.03 5.55
C VAL A 325 -4.53 -16.07 6.96
N ASN A 326 -5.36 -17.09 7.23
CA ASN A 326 -5.97 -17.30 8.55
C ASN A 326 -5.05 -18.13 9.44
N GLU A 327 -4.55 -19.24 8.89
CA GLU A 327 -3.69 -20.20 9.56
C GLU A 327 -2.45 -20.47 8.71
N LEU A 328 -1.34 -20.82 9.34
CA LEU A 328 -0.09 -21.15 8.67
C LEU A 328 0.34 -22.58 9.06
N PRO A 329 -0.29 -23.63 8.48
CA PRO A 329 0.07 -25.00 8.77
C PRO A 329 1.51 -25.32 8.30
N ASP A 330 2.07 -26.40 8.80
CA ASP A 330 3.45 -26.76 8.52
C ASP A 330 3.70 -27.04 7.03
N GLU A 331 2.72 -27.58 6.35
CA GLU A 331 2.74 -27.80 4.89
C GLU A 331 2.81 -26.49 4.10
N ALA A 332 2.10 -25.43 4.57
CA ALA A 332 2.20 -24.09 4.00
C ALA A 332 3.61 -23.52 4.21
N ILE A 333 4.17 -23.68 5.41
CA ILE A 333 5.55 -23.25 5.71
C ILE A 333 6.54 -23.94 4.77
N ASP A 334 6.43 -25.26 4.59
CA ASP A 334 7.30 -26.03 3.69
C ASP A 334 7.15 -25.56 2.23
N ALA A 335 5.93 -25.28 1.77
CA ALA A 335 5.68 -24.73 0.44
C ALA A 335 6.32 -23.33 0.27
N HIS A 336 6.18 -22.45 1.25
CA HIS A 336 6.83 -21.14 1.25
C HIS A 336 8.34 -21.24 1.12
N ILE A 337 8.98 -22.11 1.91
CA ILE A 337 10.43 -22.30 1.90
C ILE A 337 10.90 -22.85 0.54
N ALA A 338 10.20 -23.85 0.01
CA ALA A 338 10.54 -24.45 -1.28
C ALA A 338 10.53 -23.41 -2.40
N GLN A 339 9.53 -22.54 -2.44
CA GLN A 339 9.42 -21.48 -3.46
C GLN A 339 10.45 -20.37 -3.24
N ALA A 340 10.70 -19.97 -2.01
CA ALA A 340 11.67 -18.92 -1.69
C ALA A 340 13.10 -19.30 -2.05
N ARG A 341 13.48 -20.59 -1.92
CA ARG A 341 14.80 -21.09 -2.34
C ARG A 341 15.06 -20.88 -3.84
N ASN A 342 14.01 -20.86 -4.66
CA ASN A 342 14.06 -20.69 -6.10
C ASN A 342 13.79 -19.25 -6.57
N ALA A 343 13.86 -18.25 -5.68
CA ALA A 343 13.63 -16.86 -6.06
C ALA A 343 14.60 -16.40 -7.17
N PRO A 344 14.10 -15.73 -8.24
CA PRO A 344 14.88 -15.45 -9.44
C PRO A 344 15.91 -14.34 -9.27
N SER A 345 15.76 -13.52 -8.22
CA SER A 345 16.66 -12.41 -7.93
C SER A 345 16.88 -12.24 -6.44
N ALA A 346 17.91 -11.48 -6.08
CA ALA A 346 18.20 -11.11 -4.69
C ALA A 346 17.17 -10.15 -4.08
N LEU A 347 16.38 -9.45 -4.90
CA LEU A 347 15.35 -8.51 -4.44
C LEU A 347 13.98 -9.18 -4.26
N SER A 348 13.74 -10.32 -4.94
CA SER A 348 12.47 -11.05 -4.84
C SER A 348 12.25 -11.56 -3.41
N LEU A 349 11.01 -11.46 -2.93
CA LEU A 349 10.67 -11.73 -1.53
C LEU A 349 9.23 -12.22 -1.34
N MET A 350 8.95 -12.75 -0.15
CA MET A 350 7.62 -12.96 0.40
C MET A 350 7.56 -12.36 1.80
N HIS A 351 6.47 -11.66 2.11
CA HIS A 351 6.19 -11.16 3.46
C HIS A 351 4.80 -11.60 3.94
N LEU A 352 4.69 -11.88 5.24
CA LEU A 352 3.44 -12.11 5.97
C LEU A 352 3.27 -10.99 7.00
N TYR A 353 2.41 -10.00 6.69
CA TYR A 353 2.12 -8.88 7.59
C TYR A 353 0.98 -9.24 8.53
N PRO A 354 1.17 -9.16 9.87
CA PRO A 354 0.08 -9.41 10.80
C PRO A 354 -0.97 -8.31 10.70
N ILE A 355 -2.23 -8.73 10.58
CA ILE A 355 -3.43 -7.89 10.53
C ILE A 355 -4.46 -8.28 11.59
N ASP A 356 -4.01 -8.86 12.67
CA ASP A 356 -4.78 -9.15 13.89
C ASP A 356 -4.85 -7.92 14.81
N GLY A 357 -5.23 -8.10 16.06
CA GLY A 357 -5.30 -7.02 17.06
C GLY A 357 -6.37 -5.98 16.73
N ALA A 358 -6.00 -4.71 16.64
CA ALA A 358 -6.93 -3.60 16.42
C ALA A 358 -7.77 -3.74 15.14
N VAL A 359 -7.24 -4.38 14.09
CA VAL A 359 -7.99 -4.61 12.84
C VAL A 359 -9.24 -5.44 13.08
N ARG A 360 -9.17 -6.42 13.98
CA ARG A 360 -10.29 -7.31 14.33
C ARG A 360 -11.38 -6.62 15.16
N ARG A 361 -11.08 -5.48 15.79
CA ARG A 361 -12.07 -4.70 16.57
C ARG A 361 -13.00 -3.86 15.69
N VAL A 362 -12.65 -3.68 14.42
CA VAL A 362 -13.52 -3.03 13.42
C VAL A 362 -14.40 -4.10 12.77
N GLY A 363 -15.71 -3.90 12.75
CA GLY A 363 -16.67 -4.83 12.16
C GLY A 363 -16.48 -4.97 10.63
N LYS A 364 -16.77 -6.13 10.08
CA LYS A 364 -16.66 -6.41 8.64
C LYS A 364 -17.40 -5.41 7.75
N SER A 365 -18.53 -4.89 8.23
CA SER A 365 -19.39 -3.94 7.52
C SER A 365 -19.17 -2.47 7.89
N ASP A 366 -18.25 -2.17 8.84
CA ASP A 366 -18.01 -0.80 9.31
C ASP A 366 -17.16 0.02 8.32
N THR A 367 -16.47 -0.66 7.43
CA THR A 367 -15.70 -0.08 6.32
C THR A 367 -15.88 -0.93 5.07
N ALA A 368 -15.47 -0.45 3.92
CA ALA A 368 -15.44 -1.25 2.70
C ALA A 368 -14.42 -2.40 2.76
N TRP A 369 -13.38 -2.28 3.57
CA TRP A 369 -12.44 -3.38 3.86
C TRP A 369 -13.15 -4.51 4.62
N ASN A 370 -13.33 -5.65 3.97
CA ASN A 370 -14.13 -6.76 4.51
C ASN A 370 -13.34 -7.73 5.40
N THR A 371 -12.06 -7.98 5.10
CA THR A 371 -11.28 -9.06 5.71
C THR A 371 -10.75 -8.67 7.09
N ARG A 372 -11.56 -8.84 8.13
CA ARG A 372 -11.23 -8.46 9.51
C ARG A 372 -10.74 -9.62 10.39
N ASN A 373 -10.91 -10.87 9.93
CA ASN A 373 -10.61 -12.07 10.74
C ASN A 373 -9.30 -12.75 10.34
N ALA A 374 -8.68 -12.36 9.23
CA ALA A 374 -7.40 -12.93 8.83
C ALA A 374 -6.30 -12.59 9.84
N THR A 375 -5.33 -13.49 9.97
CA THR A 375 -4.17 -13.28 10.83
C THR A 375 -3.07 -12.52 10.10
N TRP A 376 -2.88 -12.83 8.81
CA TRP A 376 -1.86 -12.17 8.00
C TRP A 376 -2.42 -11.71 6.64
N SER A 377 -1.83 -10.63 6.13
CA SER A 377 -1.85 -10.27 4.73
C SER A 377 -0.50 -10.69 4.10
N MET A 378 -0.56 -11.57 3.13
CA MET A 378 0.61 -12.06 2.42
C MET A 378 0.89 -11.23 1.17
N VAL A 379 2.15 -11.00 0.86
CA VAL A 379 2.61 -10.55 -0.45
C VAL A 379 3.81 -11.36 -0.91
N ILE A 380 3.74 -11.83 -2.14
CA ILE A 380 4.84 -12.43 -2.89
C ILE A 380 5.22 -11.43 -3.96
N ALA A 381 6.47 -10.97 -3.99
CA ALA A 381 6.95 -9.96 -4.92
C ALA A 381 8.17 -10.46 -5.69
N GLY A 382 8.00 -10.64 -6.98
CA GLY A 382 9.07 -10.83 -7.94
C GLY A 382 9.63 -9.47 -8.34
N ILE A 383 10.93 -9.24 -8.10
CA ILE A 383 11.56 -7.94 -8.27
C ILE A 383 12.92 -8.12 -8.94
N ASP A 384 13.20 -7.35 -9.98
CA ASP A 384 14.52 -7.33 -10.62
C ASP A 384 14.82 -5.95 -11.24
N PRO A 385 16.06 -5.44 -11.21
CA PRO A 385 16.41 -4.20 -11.88
C PRO A 385 16.49 -4.34 -13.41
N ASN A 386 16.65 -5.56 -13.94
CA ASN A 386 16.80 -5.80 -15.38
C ASN A 386 15.43 -6.00 -16.04
N PRO A 387 15.03 -5.15 -17.01
CA PRO A 387 13.77 -5.32 -17.76
C PRO A 387 13.63 -6.67 -18.47
N GLN A 388 14.72 -7.30 -18.86
CA GLN A 388 14.72 -8.63 -19.51
C GLN A 388 14.27 -9.74 -18.56
N LYS A 389 14.33 -9.51 -17.24
CA LYS A 389 13.90 -10.43 -16.19
C LYS A 389 12.40 -10.32 -15.84
N ALA A 390 11.68 -9.35 -16.40
CA ALA A 390 10.27 -9.13 -16.12
C ALA A 390 9.41 -10.40 -16.24
N GLY A 391 9.60 -11.18 -17.31
CA GLY A 391 8.88 -12.44 -17.52
C GLY A 391 9.26 -13.53 -16.50
N GLU A 392 10.52 -13.57 -16.05
CA GLU A 392 11.00 -14.56 -15.07
C GLU A 392 10.42 -14.28 -13.68
N VAL A 393 10.49 -13.02 -13.21
CA VAL A 393 9.93 -12.65 -11.91
C VAL A 393 8.40 -12.82 -11.89
N THR A 394 7.72 -12.54 -13.00
CA THR A 394 6.27 -12.78 -13.15
C THR A 394 5.91 -14.26 -13.01
N ARG A 395 6.61 -15.15 -13.73
CA ARG A 395 6.35 -16.60 -13.66
C ARG A 395 6.62 -17.15 -12.27
N TRP A 396 7.74 -16.74 -11.64
CA TRP A 396 8.06 -17.18 -10.29
C TRP A 396 6.98 -16.74 -9.29
N THR A 397 6.54 -15.49 -9.34
CA THR A 397 5.52 -14.98 -8.42
C THR A 397 4.20 -15.72 -8.58
N LYS A 398 3.77 -16.01 -9.84
CA LYS A 398 2.55 -16.78 -10.12
C LYS A 398 2.67 -18.22 -9.61
N GLY A 399 3.77 -18.91 -9.93
CA GLY A 399 3.98 -20.29 -9.47
C GLY A 399 4.12 -20.39 -7.95
N TYR A 400 4.75 -19.41 -7.31
CA TYR A 400 4.81 -19.34 -5.85
C TYR A 400 3.40 -19.17 -5.26
N TRP A 401 2.64 -18.21 -5.78
CA TRP A 401 1.27 -17.99 -5.33
C TRP A 401 0.40 -19.25 -5.52
N GLU A 402 0.47 -19.91 -6.67
CA GLU A 402 -0.26 -21.15 -6.95
C GLU A 402 0.07 -22.26 -5.93
N ALA A 403 1.33 -22.35 -5.49
CA ALA A 403 1.77 -23.35 -4.53
C ALA A 403 1.23 -23.11 -3.11
N VAL A 404 1.00 -21.84 -2.70
CA VAL A 404 0.59 -21.50 -1.34
C VAL A 404 -0.88 -21.07 -1.23
N HIS A 405 -1.53 -20.72 -2.33
CA HIS A 405 -2.93 -20.32 -2.37
C HIS A 405 -3.91 -21.33 -1.77
N PRO A 406 -3.71 -22.67 -1.89
CA PRO A 406 -4.57 -23.64 -1.23
C PRO A 406 -4.63 -23.55 0.30
N TYR A 407 -3.68 -22.85 0.92
CA TYR A 407 -3.61 -22.60 2.37
C TYR A 407 -4.09 -21.20 2.75
N SER A 408 -4.55 -20.39 1.77
CA SER A 408 -4.98 -19.01 1.96
C SER A 408 -6.50 -18.92 2.12
N ALA A 409 -6.96 -17.78 2.65
CA ALA A 409 -8.37 -17.40 2.59
C ALA A 409 -8.70 -16.84 1.20
N ASP A 410 -9.99 -16.86 0.83
CA ASP A 410 -10.47 -16.25 -0.42
C ASP A 410 -10.19 -14.73 -0.44
N GLY A 411 -9.94 -14.20 -1.65
CA GLY A 411 -9.65 -12.79 -1.87
C GLY A 411 -8.22 -12.41 -1.53
N GLY A 412 -7.92 -11.13 -1.65
CA GLY A 412 -6.59 -10.60 -1.37
C GLY A 412 -6.63 -9.11 -1.06
N TYR A 413 -5.54 -8.55 -0.56
CA TYR A 413 -5.42 -7.13 -0.32
C TYR A 413 -5.40 -6.36 -1.65
N VAL A 414 -6.34 -5.43 -1.84
CA VAL A 414 -6.53 -4.72 -3.12
C VAL A 414 -5.27 -3.99 -3.60
N ASN A 415 -4.44 -3.47 -2.69
CA ASN A 415 -3.17 -2.84 -3.03
C ASN A 415 -2.07 -3.85 -3.45
N PHE A 416 -2.26 -5.15 -3.20
CA PHE A 416 -1.37 -6.22 -3.65
C PHE A 416 -1.95 -7.04 -4.82
N MET A 417 -3.03 -6.55 -5.45
CA MET A 417 -3.61 -7.17 -6.65
C MET A 417 -2.98 -6.60 -7.92
N MET A 418 -2.66 -7.50 -8.85
CA MET A 418 -2.32 -7.13 -10.23
C MET A 418 -3.60 -7.10 -11.09
N ASP A 419 -3.49 -6.54 -12.30
CA ASP A 419 -4.60 -6.46 -13.28
C ASP A 419 -4.61 -7.71 -14.19
N ASP A 420 -4.53 -8.89 -13.57
CA ASP A 420 -4.56 -10.18 -14.27
C ASP A 420 -5.57 -11.16 -13.65
N GLY A 421 -6.44 -10.64 -12.80
CA GLY A 421 -7.57 -11.33 -12.21
C GLY A 421 -8.86 -11.05 -12.96
N ASP A 422 -9.81 -11.96 -12.84
CA ASP A 422 -11.18 -11.72 -13.24
C ASP A 422 -11.98 -10.99 -12.15
N ASP A 423 -13.19 -10.57 -12.46
CA ASP A 423 -14.08 -9.91 -11.51
C ASP A 423 -14.40 -10.79 -10.28
N SER A 424 -14.17 -12.13 -10.35
CA SER A 424 -14.44 -13.05 -9.25
C SER A 424 -13.51 -12.82 -8.06
N ARG A 425 -12.21 -12.56 -8.33
CA ARG A 425 -11.24 -12.27 -7.28
C ARG A 425 -11.51 -10.94 -6.59
N LEU A 426 -11.93 -9.92 -7.35
CA LEU A 426 -12.33 -8.63 -6.78
C LEU A 426 -13.58 -8.79 -5.90
N LYS A 427 -14.57 -9.55 -6.34
CA LYS A 427 -15.75 -9.88 -5.55
C LYS A 427 -15.39 -10.64 -4.27
N ALA A 428 -14.52 -11.64 -4.35
CA ALA A 428 -14.04 -12.38 -3.19
C ALA A 428 -13.32 -11.48 -2.19
N THR A 429 -12.52 -10.50 -2.67
CA THR A 429 -11.82 -9.52 -1.85
C THR A 429 -12.78 -8.67 -1.02
N TYR A 430 -13.88 -8.20 -1.61
CA TYR A 430 -14.87 -7.38 -0.92
C TYR A 430 -15.97 -8.21 -0.23
N GLY A 431 -16.14 -9.48 -0.59
CA GLY A 431 -17.09 -10.40 0.02
C GLY A 431 -18.48 -9.78 0.16
N ASP A 432 -19.05 -9.84 1.37
CA ASP A 432 -20.40 -9.31 1.68
C ASP A 432 -20.57 -7.80 1.44
N ASN A 433 -19.45 -7.05 1.33
CA ASN A 433 -19.49 -5.61 1.09
C ASN A 433 -19.58 -5.24 -0.40
N TYR A 434 -19.42 -6.21 -1.34
CA TYR A 434 -19.36 -5.94 -2.78
C TYR A 434 -20.60 -5.25 -3.31
N ASP A 435 -21.81 -5.79 -3.00
CA ASP A 435 -23.08 -5.23 -3.51
C ASP A 435 -23.32 -3.79 -2.99
N ARG A 436 -22.92 -3.50 -1.75
CA ARG A 436 -22.98 -2.15 -1.20
C ARG A 436 -22.01 -1.20 -1.92
N LEU A 437 -20.83 -1.68 -2.33
CA LEU A 437 -19.89 -0.90 -3.14
C LEU A 437 -20.43 -0.62 -4.55
N VAL A 438 -21.13 -1.58 -5.17
CA VAL A 438 -21.81 -1.38 -6.45
C VAL A 438 -22.90 -0.32 -6.33
N ALA A 439 -23.77 -0.40 -5.31
CA ALA A 439 -24.77 0.62 -5.04
C ALA A 439 -24.18 2.02 -4.79
N LEU A 440 -23.03 2.07 -4.12
CA LEU A 440 -22.31 3.30 -3.92
C LEU A 440 -21.75 3.86 -5.24
N LYS A 441 -21.23 3.00 -6.10
CA LYS A 441 -20.75 3.35 -7.45
C LYS A 441 -21.88 3.93 -8.30
N ASP A 442 -23.07 3.30 -8.29
CA ASP A 442 -24.26 3.81 -8.97
C ASP A 442 -24.64 5.24 -8.50
N LYS A 443 -24.45 5.52 -7.22
CA LYS A 443 -24.78 6.84 -6.65
C LYS A 443 -23.77 7.93 -7.01
N TYR A 444 -22.47 7.65 -6.92
CA TYR A 444 -21.41 8.66 -6.99
C TYR A 444 -20.69 8.71 -8.35
N ASP A 445 -20.72 7.62 -9.12
CA ASP A 445 -20.13 7.52 -10.45
C ASP A 445 -20.91 6.59 -11.37
N PRO A 446 -22.20 6.88 -11.67
CA PRO A 446 -23.07 6.02 -12.46
C PRO A 446 -22.61 5.80 -13.90
N THR A 447 -21.73 6.66 -14.41
CA THR A 447 -21.16 6.55 -15.77
C THR A 447 -19.86 5.76 -15.80
N ASN A 448 -19.39 5.26 -14.64
CA ASN A 448 -18.11 4.60 -14.51
C ASN A 448 -16.93 5.45 -15.06
N PHE A 449 -16.96 6.73 -14.76
CA PHE A 449 -15.92 7.68 -15.15
C PHE A 449 -14.56 7.30 -14.54
N PHE A 450 -14.53 6.96 -13.25
CA PHE A 450 -13.35 6.47 -12.53
C PHE A 450 -13.23 4.94 -12.68
N ARG A 451 -12.74 4.46 -13.83
CA ARG A 451 -12.64 3.03 -14.16
C ARG A 451 -11.21 2.48 -14.25
N VAL A 452 -10.19 3.35 -14.22
CA VAL A 452 -8.78 2.94 -14.20
C VAL A 452 -8.35 2.71 -12.75
N ASN A 453 -8.81 1.60 -12.18
CA ASN A 453 -8.59 1.16 -10.80
C ASN A 453 -8.93 -0.34 -10.72
N GLN A 454 -8.96 -0.93 -9.52
CA GLN A 454 -9.65 -2.21 -9.27
C GLN A 454 -11.16 -1.92 -9.37
N ASN A 455 -11.69 -2.01 -10.58
CA ASN A 455 -12.94 -1.35 -10.95
C ASN A 455 -14.19 -2.05 -10.42
N ILE A 456 -14.93 -1.35 -9.57
CA ILE A 456 -16.29 -1.71 -9.17
C ILE A 456 -17.23 -1.10 -10.21
N ARG A 457 -17.87 -1.95 -11.04
CA ARG A 457 -18.76 -1.48 -12.09
C ARG A 457 -20.13 -1.13 -11.54
N PRO A 458 -20.76 -0.04 -12.00
CA PRO A 458 -22.16 0.24 -11.69
C PRO A 458 -23.10 -0.76 -12.38
N LEU A 459 -24.34 -0.91 -11.85
CA LEU A 459 -25.30 -1.91 -12.34
C LEU A 459 -25.77 -1.67 -13.78
N HIS A 460 -25.74 -0.42 -14.24
CA HIS A 460 -26.35 0.01 -15.49
C HIS A 460 -25.37 0.61 -16.50
N SER A 461 -24.09 0.28 -16.40
CA SER A 461 -23.06 0.77 -17.34
C SER A 461 -22.74 -0.22 -18.45
#